data_e307da01d9779b89dc36e23fb0a6c23b
#
_entry.id   e307da01d9779b89dc36e23fb0a6c23b
#
_cell.length_a   1.000
_cell.length_b   1.000
_cell.length_c   1.000
_cell.angle_alpha   90.00
_cell.angle_beta   90.00
_cell.angle_gamma   90.00
#
_symmetry.space_group_name_H-M   'P 1'
#
loop_
_entity.id
_entity.type
_entity.pdbx_description
1 polymer ?
#
loop_
_entity_poly.entity_id
_entity_poly.type
_entity_poly.pdbx_seq_one_letter_code
_entity_poly.pdbx_strand_id
1 'polypeptide(L)'
;MTGQTWSGQHWRVVAIDTESLGNRSYVVITRDGAVAIDPPRDIDRVEAVLSEHGVDLDLVVETHRHADYVSGGLVLSREHGVRYLVPAGDPEPRFRFLAAVPGDLVGGAGLQLRPIHTPGHTPHHMSYALAAEGRDVAVFTGGSMLYGAVGRTDLVSPDLTVPLAHDQYHSVRGLGLDLAPDVEVMPTHGFGSFCSATPTTGDAQTSTIAQEREVNPALVQDEETFVATMLAGYDTFPSYYARTPEANAAGPEPVDLTATPRLTADQVRQALKTDGTWVVDVRDREDFITAHLAGSMSFPLGQGLGVYFPWVAPGDARVVLLAPSDDAVVEARRDLSRVGYDEVEGAFVGSVGELGAVGEITSFTPHTFADLADRIEHHDDVDVVDLRRIGEWSEDHLAVATHVPLQTLDVAAESVPKGAWVHCASGMRSVIGASILQARGVDVELIQDDYAAAGDAGLQRVMGH
;
A
#
# COMPACT_ATOMS: atom_id res chain seq x y z
N MET A 1 13.04 -5.68 -9.56
CA MET A 1 12.98 -5.78 -11.04
C MET A 1 12.53 -4.44 -11.57
N THR A 2 13.12 -3.95 -12.69
CA THR A 2 12.67 -2.72 -13.37
C THR A 2 11.34 -3.01 -14.04
N GLY A 3 10.36 -2.14 -13.83
CA GLY A 3 9.03 -2.23 -14.42
C GLY A 3 8.97 -1.75 -15.89
N GLN A 4 7.83 -1.22 -16.27
CA GLN A 4 7.57 -0.67 -17.61
C GLN A 4 8.60 0.41 -17.98
N THR A 5 8.93 0.50 -19.26
CA THR A 5 9.88 1.51 -19.79
C THR A 5 9.27 2.22 -20.98
N TRP A 6 9.37 3.56 -21.02
CA TRP A 6 9.04 4.42 -22.15
C TRP A 6 10.30 5.12 -22.67
N SER A 7 10.37 5.45 -23.94
CA SER A 7 11.54 6.12 -24.47
C SER A 7 11.25 6.92 -25.73
N GLY A 8 11.94 8.06 -25.87
CA GLY A 8 12.07 8.84 -27.09
C GLY A 8 13.51 8.83 -27.61
N GLN A 9 13.85 9.79 -28.47
CA GLN A 9 15.19 9.85 -29.09
C GLN A 9 16.29 10.16 -28.06
N HIS A 10 15.99 10.97 -27.02
CA HIS A 10 16.98 11.48 -26.07
C HIS A 10 16.56 11.31 -24.61
N TRP A 11 15.48 10.61 -24.33
CA TRP A 11 14.97 10.38 -22.99
C TRP A 11 14.45 8.94 -22.84
N ARG A 12 14.44 8.48 -21.59
CA ARG A 12 13.83 7.22 -21.16
C ARG A 12 13.19 7.43 -19.81
N VAL A 13 12.06 6.79 -19.56
CA VAL A 13 11.45 6.67 -18.25
C VAL A 13 11.45 5.20 -17.85
N VAL A 14 11.97 4.90 -16.68
CA VAL A 14 11.94 3.55 -16.08
C VAL A 14 11.01 3.61 -14.88
N ALA A 15 10.00 2.74 -14.86
CA ALA A 15 9.12 2.56 -13.73
C ALA A 15 9.75 1.63 -12.69
N ILE A 16 9.49 1.90 -11.42
CA ILE A 16 9.84 1.08 -10.28
C ILE A 16 8.54 0.71 -9.56
N ASP A 17 8.02 -0.48 -9.82
CA ASP A 17 6.75 -0.93 -9.25
C ASP A 17 6.93 -1.39 -7.81
N THR A 18 6.05 -0.95 -6.91
CA THR A 18 5.94 -1.43 -5.53
C THR A 18 4.62 -2.18 -5.38
N GLU A 19 4.63 -3.44 -5.80
CA GLU A 19 3.43 -4.28 -5.91
C GLU A 19 2.69 -4.43 -4.58
N SER A 20 3.42 -4.54 -3.45
CA SER A 20 2.81 -4.65 -2.12
C SER A 20 1.92 -3.45 -1.76
N LEU A 21 2.21 -2.25 -2.27
CA LEU A 21 1.44 -1.03 -2.02
C LEU A 21 0.58 -0.58 -3.20
N GLY A 22 0.75 -1.21 -4.37
CA GLY A 22 0.08 -0.79 -5.60
C GLY A 22 0.56 0.58 -6.10
N ASN A 23 1.86 0.87 -5.96
CA ASN A 23 2.49 2.14 -6.30
C ASN A 23 3.56 1.99 -7.37
N ARG A 24 3.81 3.08 -8.07
CA ARG A 24 4.82 3.20 -9.10
C ARG A 24 5.61 4.51 -8.94
N SER A 25 6.92 4.39 -8.88
CA SER A 25 7.88 5.50 -8.92
C SER A 25 8.55 5.55 -10.28
N TYR A 26 9.20 6.66 -10.62
CA TYR A 26 9.81 6.80 -11.94
C TYR A 26 11.21 7.36 -11.86
N VAL A 27 12.08 6.88 -12.76
CA VAL A 27 13.39 7.47 -13.04
C VAL A 27 13.41 7.92 -14.49
N VAL A 28 13.49 9.23 -14.71
CA VAL A 28 13.62 9.84 -16.03
C VAL A 28 15.09 10.00 -16.34
N ILE A 29 15.55 9.42 -17.42
CA ILE A 29 16.97 9.29 -17.78
C ILE A 29 17.24 9.98 -19.11
N THR A 30 18.34 10.73 -19.17
CA THR A 30 18.94 11.24 -20.39
C THR A 30 20.44 10.93 -20.41
N ARG A 31 21.14 11.39 -21.45
CA ARG A 31 22.61 11.33 -21.49
C ARG A 31 23.30 12.24 -20.46
N ASP A 32 22.59 13.24 -19.93
CA ASP A 32 23.15 14.28 -19.06
C ASP A 32 22.89 14.01 -17.57
N GLY A 33 22.08 12.95 -17.25
CA GLY A 33 21.76 12.55 -15.88
C GLY A 33 20.35 11.98 -15.74
N ALA A 34 19.84 11.94 -14.51
CA ALA A 34 18.52 11.41 -14.19
C ALA A 34 17.71 12.27 -13.22
N VAL A 35 16.38 12.11 -13.28
CA VAL A 35 15.44 12.71 -12.31
C VAL A 35 14.61 11.58 -11.71
N ALA A 36 14.54 11.49 -10.38
CA ALA A 36 13.66 10.56 -9.67
C ALA A 36 12.35 11.27 -9.29
N ILE A 37 11.22 10.61 -9.54
CA ILE A 37 9.87 11.11 -9.26
C ILE A 37 9.16 10.14 -8.33
N ASP A 38 8.66 10.65 -7.20
CA ASP A 38 7.97 9.90 -6.14
C ASP A 38 8.77 8.65 -5.71
N PRO A 39 10.07 8.77 -5.36
CA PRO A 39 10.92 7.62 -5.13
C PRO A 39 10.48 6.80 -3.92
N PRO A 40 10.61 5.46 -3.99
CA PRO A 40 10.24 4.59 -2.89
C PRO A 40 11.21 4.74 -1.71
N ARG A 41 10.80 4.30 -0.52
CA ARG A 41 11.61 4.32 0.70
C ARG A 41 12.91 3.52 0.56
N ASP A 42 12.86 2.42 -0.15
CA ASP A 42 13.96 1.54 -0.49
C ASP A 42 14.72 2.06 -1.72
N ILE A 43 15.54 3.08 -1.47
CA ILE A 43 16.27 3.84 -2.50
C ILE A 43 17.25 3.02 -3.34
N ASP A 44 17.72 1.87 -2.83
CA ASP A 44 18.59 0.93 -3.54
C ASP A 44 18.02 0.51 -4.90
N ARG A 45 16.70 0.56 -5.08
CA ARG A 45 16.03 0.30 -6.35
C ARG A 45 16.24 1.44 -7.35
N VAL A 46 16.23 2.67 -6.89
CA VAL A 46 16.58 3.84 -7.73
C VAL A 46 18.06 3.79 -8.08
N GLU A 47 18.92 3.51 -7.09
CA GLU A 47 20.37 3.35 -7.28
C GLU A 47 20.71 2.27 -8.32
N ALA A 48 19.97 1.16 -8.28
CA ALA A 48 20.14 0.10 -9.26
C ALA A 48 19.86 0.59 -10.70
N VAL A 49 18.79 1.38 -10.90
CA VAL A 49 18.47 1.98 -12.21
C VAL A 49 19.55 2.97 -12.65
N LEU A 50 20.02 3.85 -11.75
CA LEU A 50 21.08 4.80 -12.06
C LEU A 50 22.36 4.07 -12.47
N SER A 51 22.75 3.04 -11.72
CA SER A 51 23.92 2.21 -11.98
C SER A 51 23.81 1.44 -13.30
N GLU A 52 22.67 0.83 -13.61
CA GLU A 52 22.42 0.11 -14.86
C GLU A 52 22.60 1.00 -16.08
N HIS A 53 22.19 2.26 -15.98
CA HIS A 53 22.26 3.21 -17.08
C HIS A 53 23.53 4.08 -17.06
N GLY A 54 24.34 3.98 -16.01
CA GLY A 54 25.60 4.74 -15.86
C GLY A 54 25.38 6.25 -15.84
N VAL A 55 24.34 6.72 -15.13
CA VAL A 55 23.98 8.14 -15.03
C VAL A 55 23.95 8.59 -13.58
N ASP A 56 24.25 9.86 -13.35
CA ASP A 56 24.14 10.49 -12.04
C ASP A 56 22.72 11.06 -11.84
N LEU A 57 22.25 11.06 -10.60
CA LEU A 57 21.03 11.75 -10.22
C LEU A 57 21.27 13.27 -10.19
N ASP A 58 20.33 14.07 -10.68
CA ASP A 58 20.41 15.54 -10.74
C ASP A 58 19.28 16.23 -9.96
N LEU A 59 18.15 15.56 -9.82
CA LEU A 59 16.95 16.11 -9.18
C LEU A 59 16.08 15.00 -8.61
N VAL A 60 15.46 15.26 -7.47
CA VAL A 60 14.38 14.44 -6.90
C VAL A 60 13.11 15.29 -6.82
N VAL A 61 11.97 14.70 -7.17
CA VAL A 61 10.67 15.39 -7.28
C VAL A 61 9.58 14.58 -6.59
N GLU A 62 8.71 15.25 -5.82
CA GLU A 62 7.47 14.69 -5.29
C GLU A 62 6.25 15.32 -5.96
N THR A 63 5.27 14.50 -6.32
CA THR A 63 3.98 15.00 -6.82
C THR A 63 3.10 15.53 -5.69
N HIS A 64 3.16 14.91 -4.52
CA HIS A 64 2.41 15.29 -3.33
C HIS A 64 3.03 14.64 -2.08
N ARG A 65 2.50 14.97 -0.92
CA ARG A 65 2.84 14.26 0.32
C ARG A 65 2.07 12.96 0.38
N HIS A 66 2.77 11.85 0.23
CA HIS A 66 2.18 10.51 0.21
C HIS A 66 1.63 10.11 1.60
N ALA A 67 0.42 9.53 1.61
CA ALA A 67 -0.20 8.98 2.81
C ALA A 67 0.07 7.47 2.97
N ASP A 68 0.31 6.77 1.89
CA ASP A 68 0.41 5.33 1.80
C ASP A 68 1.85 4.77 1.90
N TYR A 69 2.87 5.61 1.78
CA TYR A 69 4.25 5.21 2.00
C TYR A 69 5.15 6.36 2.46
N VAL A 70 6.25 6.00 3.10
CA VAL A 70 7.33 6.93 3.44
C VAL A 70 8.25 7.08 2.24
N SER A 71 8.42 8.31 1.73
CA SER A 71 9.26 8.58 0.57
C SER A 71 10.76 8.43 0.87
N GLY A 72 11.51 7.93 -0.10
CA GLY A 72 12.98 7.95 -0.13
C GLY A 72 13.58 9.26 -0.65
N GLY A 73 12.76 10.22 -1.08
CA GLY A 73 13.21 11.39 -1.81
C GLY A 73 14.22 12.26 -1.07
N LEU A 74 13.99 12.49 0.23
CA LEU A 74 14.94 13.27 1.03
C LEU A 74 16.28 12.55 1.19
N VAL A 75 16.26 11.23 1.37
CA VAL A 75 17.48 10.42 1.52
C VAL A 75 18.29 10.47 0.23
N LEU A 76 17.67 10.19 -0.91
CA LEU A 76 18.31 10.31 -2.23
C LEU A 76 18.91 11.69 -2.46
N SER A 77 18.15 12.75 -2.17
CA SER A 77 18.63 14.13 -2.33
C SER A 77 19.87 14.41 -1.49
N ARG A 78 19.93 13.92 -0.25
CA ARG A 78 21.06 14.10 0.66
C ARG A 78 22.29 13.29 0.23
N GLU A 79 22.10 12.03 -0.14
CA GLU A 79 23.19 11.13 -0.54
C GLU A 79 23.87 11.58 -1.83
N HIS A 80 23.10 12.05 -2.80
CA HIS A 80 23.63 12.57 -4.07
C HIS A 80 23.98 14.06 -4.03
N GLY A 81 23.60 14.78 -2.96
CA GLY A 81 23.83 16.25 -2.87
C GLY A 81 23.03 17.05 -3.89
N VAL A 82 21.87 16.54 -4.33
CA VAL A 82 21.04 17.15 -5.37
C VAL A 82 19.82 17.86 -4.79
N ARG A 83 19.13 18.62 -5.65
CA ARG A 83 17.92 19.37 -5.25
C ARG A 83 16.76 18.42 -5.00
N TYR A 84 15.95 18.77 -4.01
CA TYR A 84 14.70 18.09 -3.68
C TYR A 84 13.52 19.03 -3.89
N LEU A 85 12.64 18.72 -4.82
CA LEU A 85 11.49 19.52 -5.21
C LEU A 85 10.21 18.93 -4.61
N VAL A 86 9.49 19.75 -3.84
CA VAL A 86 8.24 19.40 -3.16
C VAL A 86 7.15 20.41 -3.54
N PRO A 87 5.88 20.06 -3.65
CA PRO A 87 4.81 21.01 -3.96
C PRO A 87 4.81 22.25 -3.08
N ALA A 88 4.63 23.42 -3.68
CA ALA A 88 4.47 24.68 -2.97
C ALA A 88 3.17 24.68 -2.16
N GLY A 89 3.20 25.21 -0.93
CA GLY A 89 2.02 25.32 -0.06
C GLY A 89 1.75 24.07 0.77
N ASP A 90 2.43 22.97 0.50
CA ASP A 90 2.38 21.81 1.39
C ASP A 90 2.80 22.23 2.82
N PRO A 91 2.12 21.80 3.90
CA PRO A 91 2.52 22.15 5.26
C PRO A 91 4.01 21.90 5.47
N GLU A 92 4.74 22.93 5.94
CA GLU A 92 6.19 23.04 5.81
C GLU A 92 6.94 21.75 6.20
N PRO A 93 7.68 21.11 5.26
CA PRO A 93 8.63 20.07 5.60
C PRO A 93 9.69 20.60 6.57
N ARG A 94 10.10 19.78 7.54
CA ARG A 94 11.09 20.15 8.56
C ARG A 94 12.54 20.03 8.06
N PHE A 95 12.73 20.07 6.76
CA PHE A 95 14.02 19.95 6.08
C PHE A 95 14.11 20.96 4.92
N ARG A 96 15.31 21.09 4.36
CA ARG A 96 15.53 21.98 3.21
C ARG A 96 14.98 21.35 1.92
N PHE A 97 14.16 22.09 1.20
CA PHE A 97 13.57 21.70 -0.08
C PHE A 97 13.49 22.92 -1.02
N LEU A 98 13.15 22.67 -2.28
CA LEU A 98 12.72 23.68 -3.25
C LEU A 98 11.20 23.53 -3.46
N ALA A 99 10.49 24.65 -3.46
CA ALA A 99 9.07 24.64 -3.74
C ALA A 99 8.81 24.54 -5.24
N ALA A 100 8.01 23.56 -5.65
CA ALA A 100 7.46 23.50 -7.00
C ALA A 100 6.31 24.50 -7.11
N VAL A 101 6.44 25.47 -8.02
CA VAL A 101 5.44 26.51 -8.26
C VAL A 101 4.86 26.31 -9.66
N PRO A 102 3.50 26.36 -9.82
CA PRO A 102 2.87 26.26 -11.13
C PRO A 102 3.39 27.30 -12.10
N GLY A 103 3.70 26.87 -13.32
CA GLY A 103 4.22 27.73 -14.38
C GLY A 103 5.74 27.91 -14.40
N ASP A 104 6.45 27.55 -13.35
CA ASP A 104 7.90 27.49 -13.39
C ASP A 104 8.37 26.31 -14.26
N LEU A 105 9.52 26.46 -14.89
CA LEU A 105 10.20 25.34 -15.55
C LEU A 105 11.33 24.85 -14.64
N VAL A 106 11.22 23.61 -14.21
CA VAL A 106 12.26 22.97 -13.41
C VAL A 106 13.14 22.14 -14.32
N GLY A 107 14.39 22.55 -14.47
CA GLY A 107 15.38 21.82 -15.27
C GLY A 107 16.16 20.81 -14.43
N GLY A 108 16.41 19.66 -14.97
CA GLY A 108 17.30 18.64 -14.43
C GLY A 108 17.66 17.63 -15.53
N ALA A 109 18.90 17.14 -15.52
CA ALA A 109 19.38 16.13 -16.50
C ALA A 109 19.11 16.48 -17.97
N GLY A 110 19.20 17.75 -18.34
CA GLY A 110 18.90 18.19 -19.72
C GLY A 110 17.41 18.18 -20.08
N LEU A 111 16.53 17.95 -19.14
CA LEU A 111 15.07 17.91 -19.28
C LEU A 111 14.41 19.15 -18.71
N GLN A 112 13.15 19.36 -19.07
CA GLN A 112 12.29 20.35 -18.46
C GLN A 112 11.01 19.68 -17.94
N LEU A 113 10.78 19.84 -16.63
CA LEU A 113 9.53 19.49 -15.96
C LEU A 113 8.72 20.76 -15.74
N ARG A 114 7.49 20.76 -16.16
CA ARG A 114 6.53 21.85 -15.96
C ARG A 114 5.53 21.45 -14.88
N PRO A 115 5.61 22.05 -13.66
CA PRO A 115 4.63 21.81 -12.61
C PRO A 115 3.24 22.32 -13.02
N ILE A 116 2.23 21.51 -12.82
CA ILE A 116 0.82 21.81 -13.03
C ILE A 116 0.11 21.57 -11.70
N HIS A 117 -0.52 22.59 -11.13
CA HIS A 117 -1.29 22.44 -9.91
C HIS A 117 -2.53 21.60 -10.19
N THR A 118 -2.66 20.47 -9.54
CA THR A 118 -3.74 19.50 -9.70
C THR A 118 -4.32 19.10 -8.34
N PRO A 119 -4.91 20.05 -7.58
CA PRO A 119 -5.50 19.77 -6.29
C PRO A 119 -6.65 18.76 -6.41
N GLY A 120 -6.93 18.05 -5.33
CA GLY A 120 -7.96 17.04 -5.24
C GLY A 120 -7.54 15.89 -4.35
N HIS A 121 -6.66 15.01 -4.80
CA HIS A 121 -6.10 13.95 -3.96
C HIS A 121 -5.43 14.53 -2.70
N THR A 122 -4.67 15.61 -2.86
CA THR A 122 -4.23 16.50 -1.77
C THR A 122 -4.42 17.96 -2.20
N PRO A 123 -4.52 18.93 -1.26
CA PRO A 123 -4.72 20.35 -1.59
C PRO A 123 -3.60 20.97 -2.43
N HIS A 124 -2.37 20.48 -2.25
CA HIS A 124 -1.17 21.03 -2.87
C HIS A 124 -0.53 20.09 -3.91
N HIS A 125 -1.32 19.13 -4.41
CA HIS A 125 -0.87 18.16 -5.40
C HIS A 125 -0.34 18.84 -6.67
N MET A 126 0.81 18.37 -7.20
CA MET A 126 1.40 18.80 -8.45
C MET A 126 1.55 17.64 -9.41
N SER A 127 1.04 17.78 -10.62
CA SER A 127 1.46 16.94 -11.74
C SER A 127 2.66 17.60 -12.45
N TYR A 128 3.48 16.80 -13.12
CA TYR A 128 4.65 17.31 -13.84
C TYR A 128 4.63 16.86 -15.28
N ALA A 129 4.44 17.80 -16.23
CA ALA A 129 4.58 17.51 -17.64
C ALA A 129 6.07 17.46 -18.01
N LEU A 130 6.50 16.37 -18.63
CA LEU A 130 7.85 16.20 -19.16
C LEU A 130 7.90 16.75 -20.59
N ALA A 131 8.64 17.85 -20.76
CA ALA A 131 8.88 18.41 -22.07
C ALA A 131 10.19 17.84 -22.65
N ALA A 132 10.07 17.18 -23.79
CA ALA A 132 11.18 16.68 -24.60
C ALA A 132 10.88 16.89 -26.07
N GLU A 133 11.92 17.05 -26.90
CA GLU A 133 11.78 17.19 -28.34
C GLU A 133 10.81 18.31 -28.78
N GLY A 134 10.71 19.37 -27.94
CA GLY A 134 9.89 20.57 -28.22
C GLY A 134 8.40 20.43 -27.93
N ARG A 135 7.95 19.35 -27.25
CA ARG A 135 6.57 19.10 -26.82
C ARG A 135 6.49 18.37 -25.48
N ASP A 136 5.34 18.35 -24.86
CA ASP A 136 5.08 17.44 -23.74
C ASP A 136 4.98 15.99 -24.26
N VAL A 137 5.70 15.07 -23.63
CA VAL A 137 5.76 13.64 -24.03
C VAL A 137 5.15 12.73 -22.97
N ALA A 138 5.17 13.14 -21.71
CA ALA A 138 4.59 12.40 -20.59
C ALA A 138 4.10 13.39 -19.52
N VAL A 139 3.20 12.94 -18.65
CA VAL A 139 2.78 13.67 -17.46
C VAL A 139 2.76 12.74 -16.26
N PHE A 140 3.54 13.07 -15.21
CA PHE A 140 3.54 12.38 -13.94
C PHE A 140 2.39 12.93 -13.10
N THR A 141 1.34 12.13 -12.95
CA THR A 141 0.05 12.58 -12.39
C THR A 141 -0.14 12.22 -10.92
N GLY A 142 0.82 11.55 -10.31
CA GLY A 142 0.77 11.21 -8.88
C GLY A 142 -0.51 10.49 -8.49
N GLY A 143 -1.28 11.12 -7.60
CA GLY A 143 -2.61 10.69 -7.17
C GLY A 143 -3.77 11.43 -7.86
N SER A 144 -3.52 12.31 -8.83
CA SER A 144 -4.59 13.04 -9.52
C SER A 144 -5.29 12.17 -10.57
N MET A 145 -4.76 12.05 -11.78
CA MET A 145 -5.29 11.20 -12.85
C MET A 145 -4.63 9.82 -12.77
N LEU A 146 -5.41 8.77 -12.57
CA LEU A 146 -4.99 7.37 -12.61
C LEU A 146 -5.50 6.71 -13.90
N TYR A 147 -5.15 5.45 -14.15
CA TYR A 147 -5.64 4.73 -15.33
C TYR A 147 -7.12 4.36 -15.17
N GLY A 148 -7.99 5.06 -15.91
CA GLY A 148 -9.44 4.91 -15.84
C GLY A 148 -10.05 5.23 -14.48
N ALA A 149 -9.33 5.94 -13.62
CA ALA A 149 -9.73 6.27 -12.26
C ALA A 149 -9.11 7.60 -11.81
N VAL A 150 -9.39 8.00 -10.58
CA VAL A 150 -8.78 9.15 -9.90
C VAL A 150 -8.39 8.77 -8.47
N GLY A 151 -7.48 9.54 -7.86
CA GLY A 151 -7.16 9.39 -6.45
C GLY A 151 -8.31 9.86 -5.56
N ARG A 152 -8.46 9.21 -4.40
CA ARG A 152 -9.45 9.59 -3.39
C ARG A 152 -9.08 10.90 -2.71
N THR A 153 -10.08 11.61 -2.18
CA THR A 153 -9.94 12.97 -1.64
C THR A 153 -10.21 13.08 -0.14
N ASP A 154 -10.44 11.96 0.53
CA ASP A 154 -10.82 11.90 1.94
C ASP A 154 -9.66 11.59 2.88
N LEU A 155 -8.41 11.59 2.39
CA LEU A 155 -7.22 11.22 3.18
C LEU A 155 -6.70 12.36 4.06
N VAL A 156 -7.08 13.61 3.80
CA VAL A 156 -6.56 14.80 4.51
C VAL A 156 -7.42 15.15 5.73
N SER A 157 -8.69 15.41 5.51
CA SER A 157 -9.66 15.63 6.59
C SER A 157 -11.10 15.49 6.05
N PRO A 158 -12.07 15.14 6.92
CA PRO A 158 -13.48 15.04 6.53
C PRO A 158 -14.05 16.34 5.95
N ASP A 159 -13.64 17.51 6.49
CA ASP A 159 -14.14 18.82 6.05
C ASP A 159 -13.65 19.18 4.64
N LEU A 160 -12.52 18.63 4.20
CA LEU A 160 -11.95 18.87 2.87
C LEU A 160 -12.39 17.84 1.84
N THR A 161 -13.00 16.73 2.23
CA THR A 161 -13.34 15.62 1.32
C THR A 161 -14.17 16.08 0.13
N VAL A 162 -15.26 16.80 0.36
CA VAL A 162 -16.14 17.27 -0.72
C VAL A 162 -15.51 18.40 -1.54
N PRO A 163 -14.94 19.46 -0.94
CA PRO A 163 -14.19 20.48 -1.71
C PRO A 163 -13.11 19.89 -2.62
N LEU A 164 -12.30 18.97 -2.08
CA LEU A 164 -11.25 18.31 -2.85
C LEU A 164 -11.79 17.39 -3.96
N ALA A 165 -13.01 16.84 -3.81
CA ALA A 165 -13.65 16.07 -4.86
C ALA A 165 -13.98 16.95 -6.09
N HIS A 166 -14.45 18.18 -5.87
CA HIS A 166 -14.65 19.17 -6.92
C HIS A 166 -13.32 19.59 -7.56
N ASP A 167 -12.30 19.87 -6.73
CA ASP A 167 -10.96 20.21 -7.21
C ASP A 167 -10.37 19.07 -8.07
N GLN A 168 -10.55 17.81 -7.64
CA GLN A 168 -10.11 16.61 -8.37
C GLN A 168 -10.73 16.53 -9.77
N TYR A 169 -12.05 16.79 -9.87
CA TYR A 169 -12.75 16.86 -11.15
C TYR A 169 -12.14 17.89 -12.09
N HIS A 170 -11.95 19.12 -11.60
CA HIS A 170 -11.41 20.21 -12.41
C HIS A 170 -9.94 19.98 -12.80
N SER A 171 -9.14 19.43 -11.89
CA SER A 171 -7.73 19.11 -12.14
C SER A 171 -7.55 18.08 -13.25
N VAL A 172 -8.30 16.97 -13.18
CA VAL A 172 -8.23 15.92 -14.21
C VAL A 172 -8.75 16.41 -15.55
N ARG A 173 -9.83 17.21 -15.57
CA ARG A 173 -10.31 17.85 -16.80
C ARG A 173 -9.30 18.83 -17.39
N GLY A 174 -8.61 19.61 -16.56
CA GLY A 174 -7.52 20.49 -17.01
C GLY A 174 -6.43 19.70 -17.71
N LEU A 175 -5.92 18.62 -17.10
CA LEU A 175 -4.94 17.72 -17.72
C LEU A 175 -5.46 17.16 -19.05
N GLY A 176 -6.71 16.65 -19.04
CA GLY A 176 -7.34 16.08 -20.22
C GLY A 176 -7.58 17.08 -21.37
N LEU A 177 -7.74 18.36 -21.11
CA LEU A 177 -7.98 19.39 -22.12
C LEU A 177 -6.70 20.02 -22.64
N ASP A 178 -5.73 20.27 -21.76
CA ASP A 178 -4.54 21.10 -22.06
C ASP A 178 -3.39 20.28 -22.66
N LEU A 179 -3.35 18.96 -22.39
CA LEU A 179 -2.27 18.10 -22.90
C LEU A 179 -2.66 17.45 -24.24
N ALA A 180 -1.65 17.19 -25.08
CA ALA A 180 -1.87 16.52 -26.36
C ALA A 180 -2.33 15.06 -26.19
N PRO A 181 -3.12 14.51 -27.14
CA PRO A 181 -3.70 13.18 -27.01
C PRO A 181 -2.70 12.04 -26.81
N ASP A 182 -1.49 12.18 -27.34
CA ASP A 182 -0.42 11.18 -27.32
C ASP A 182 0.54 11.33 -26.12
N VAL A 183 0.26 12.24 -25.18
CA VAL A 183 1.03 12.37 -23.93
C VAL A 183 0.77 11.15 -23.05
N GLU A 184 1.85 10.46 -22.63
CA GLU A 184 1.78 9.31 -21.71
C GLU A 184 1.37 9.77 -20.31
N VAL A 185 0.42 9.07 -19.71
CA VAL A 185 -0.02 9.30 -18.32
C VAL A 185 0.75 8.38 -17.39
N MET A 186 1.39 8.93 -16.37
CA MET A 186 2.27 8.23 -15.45
C MET A 186 1.86 8.47 -13.99
N PRO A 187 0.87 7.72 -13.46
CA PRO A 187 0.38 7.87 -12.10
C PRO A 187 1.29 7.15 -11.09
N THR A 188 1.35 7.66 -9.87
CA THR A 188 2.05 6.98 -8.77
C THR A 188 1.18 5.91 -8.12
N HIS A 189 -0.14 6.11 -8.07
CA HIS A 189 -1.10 5.18 -7.49
C HIS A 189 -1.97 4.51 -8.57
N GLY A 190 -2.77 3.52 -8.18
CA GLY A 190 -3.76 2.91 -9.07
C GLY A 190 -3.49 1.45 -9.44
N PHE A 191 -2.39 0.87 -8.96
CA PHE A 191 -1.98 -0.53 -9.22
C PHE A 191 -2.39 -1.46 -8.07
N GLY A 192 -3.61 -1.27 -7.53
CA GLY A 192 -4.12 -1.93 -6.33
C GLY A 192 -3.93 -1.11 -5.05
N SER A 193 -3.50 0.14 -5.15
CA SER A 193 -3.37 1.07 -4.03
C SER A 193 -4.73 1.47 -3.45
N PHE A 194 -4.82 1.58 -2.12
CA PHE A 194 -5.98 2.13 -1.42
C PHE A 194 -6.15 3.66 -1.61
N CYS A 195 -5.23 4.32 -2.30
CA CYS A 195 -5.33 5.72 -2.69
C CYS A 195 -6.23 5.95 -3.91
N SER A 196 -6.69 4.91 -4.61
CA SER A 196 -7.67 5.03 -5.70
C SER A 196 -9.08 5.22 -5.16
N ALA A 197 -9.86 6.12 -5.77
CA ALA A 197 -11.26 6.36 -5.42
C ALA A 197 -12.19 5.24 -5.88
N THR A 198 -11.81 4.56 -6.97
CA THR A 198 -12.54 3.42 -7.53
C THR A 198 -11.54 2.32 -7.91
N PRO A 199 -11.97 1.06 -7.98
CA PRO A 199 -11.11 0.03 -8.55
C PRO A 199 -10.65 0.46 -9.95
N THR A 200 -9.34 0.41 -10.20
CA THR A 200 -8.81 0.68 -11.54
C THR A 200 -9.32 -0.38 -12.51
N THR A 201 -9.74 0.05 -13.69
CA THR A 201 -10.29 -0.86 -14.70
C THR A 201 -9.17 -1.68 -15.35
N GLY A 202 -9.09 -2.97 -14.96
CA GLY A 202 -8.25 -3.96 -15.64
C GLY A 202 -6.76 -3.88 -15.32
N ASP A 203 -5.98 -4.69 -16.04
CA ASP A 203 -4.52 -4.82 -15.91
C ASP A 203 -3.76 -3.74 -16.72
N ALA A 204 -4.33 -2.54 -16.87
CA ALA A 204 -3.70 -1.47 -17.64
C ALA A 204 -2.36 -1.08 -17.02
N GLN A 205 -1.29 -1.24 -17.77
CA GLN A 205 0.07 -0.88 -17.36
C GLN A 205 0.54 0.45 -17.95
N THR A 206 -0.19 0.98 -18.93
CA THR A 206 0.07 2.24 -19.63
C THR A 206 -1.24 2.90 -20.03
N SER A 207 -1.24 4.22 -20.14
CA SER A 207 -2.35 4.99 -20.69
C SER A 207 -1.84 6.30 -21.29
N THR A 208 -2.62 6.88 -22.20
CA THR A 208 -2.40 8.20 -22.78
C THR A 208 -3.56 9.14 -22.46
N ILE A 209 -3.37 10.44 -22.64
CA ILE A 209 -4.44 11.42 -22.48
C ILE A 209 -5.65 11.09 -23.39
N ALA A 210 -5.41 10.57 -24.60
CA ALA A 210 -6.50 10.14 -25.47
C ALA A 210 -7.32 9.00 -24.88
N GLN A 211 -6.67 8.01 -24.32
CA GLN A 211 -7.32 6.87 -23.68
C GLN A 211 -8.10 7.30 -22.44
N GLU A 212 -7.48 8.13 -21.59
CA GLU A 212 -8.17 8.65 -20.39
C GLU A 212 -9.42 9.47 -20.74
N ARG A 213 -9.41 10.23 -21.84
CA ARG A 213 -10.60 10.96 -22.31
C ARG A 213 -11.80 10.05 -22.60
N GLU A 214 -11.58 8.78 -22.89
CA GLU A 214 -12.63 7.82 -23.21
C GLU A 214 -13.16 7.07 -21.98
N VAL A 215 -12.33 6.92 -20.93
CA VAL A 215 -12.64 6.01 -19.82
C VAL A 215 -12.61 6.67 -18.43
N ASN A 216 -11.85 7.76 -18.24
CA ASN A 216 -11.68 8.35 -16.92
C ASN A 216 -12.98 9.02 -16.44
N PRO A 217 -13.52 8.68 -15.26
CA PRO A 217 -14.78 9.20 -14.75
C PRO A 217 -14.87 10.74 -14.76
N ALA A 218 -13.78 11.43 -14.40
CA ALA A 218 -13.76 12.89 -14.40
C ALA A 218 -13.83 13.51 -15.81
N LEU A 219 -13.53 12.75 -16.87
CA LEU A 219 -13.54 13.20 -18.24
C LEU A 219 -14.84 12.84 -18.98
N VAL A 220 -15.52 11.76 -18.55
CA VAL A 220 -16.73 11.24 -19.22
C VAL A 220 -18.04 11.59 -18.50
N GLN A 221 -18.00 11.93 -17.21
CA GLN A 221 -19.18 12.30 -16.41
C GLN A 221 -19.29 13.83 -16.26
N ASP A 222 -20.47 14.32 -15.92
CA ASP A 222 -20.63 15.65 -15.37
C ASP A 222 -20.15 15.71 -13.91
N GLU A 223 -19.93 16.92 -13.40
CA GLU A 223 -19.32 17.13 -12.08
C GLU A 223 -20.16 16.57 -10.93
N GLU A 224 -21.49 16.76 -10.96
CA GLU A 224 -22.38 16.30 -9.90
C GLU A 224 -22.38 14.77 -9.82
N THR A 225 -22.49 14.11 -10.97
CA THR A 225 -22.43 12.64 -11.07
C THR A 225 -21.08 12.11 -10.63
N PHE A 226 -19.99 12.73 -11.07
CA PHE A 226 -18.63 12.33 -10.68
C PHE A 226 -18.44 12.41 -9.17
N VAL A 227 -18.73 13.56 -8.55
CA VAL A 227 -18.56 13.77 -7.11
C VAL A 227 -19.42 12.80 -6.31
N ALA A 228 -20.70 12.63 -6.67
CA ALA A 228 -21.60 11.71 -5.98
C ALA A 228 -21.12 10.25 -6.07
N THR A 229 -20.70 9.81 -7.26
CA THR A 229 -20.19 8.43 -7.47
C THR A 229 -18.90 8.19 -6.70
N MET A 230 -17.98 9.14 -6.74
CA MET A 230 -16.70 9.04 -6.06
C MET A 230 -16.89 8.93 -4.54
N LEU A 231 -17.71 9.81 -3.94
CA LEU A 231 -17.95 9.80 -2.49
C LEU A 231 -18.69 8.55 -2.04
N ALA A 232 -19.61 8.03 -2.84
CA ALA A 232 -20.33 6.78 -2.54
C ALA A 232 -19.45 5.53 -2.65
N GLY A 233 -18.34 5.58 -3.40
CA GLY A 233 -17.41 4.48 -3.60
C GLY A 233 -16.31 4.38 -2.55
N TYR A 234 -16.22 5.30 -1.59
CA TYR A 234 -15.17 5.25 -0.58
C TYR A 234 -15.37 4.12 0.41
N ASP A 235 -14.33 3.30 0.54
CA ASP A 235 -14.19 2.27 1.56
C ASP A 235 -13.13 2.69 2.59
N THR A 236 -13.02 1.96 3.68
CA THR A 236 -12.01 2.17 4.72
C THR A 236 -10.60 2.12 4.12
N PHE A 237 -9.76 3.03 4.52
CA PHE A 237 -8.33 3.04 4.19
C PHE A 237 -7.47 2.65 5.41
N PRO A 238 -6.21 2.23 5.19
CA PRO A 238 -5.32 1.81 6.27
C PRO A 238 -5.08 2.88 7.32
N SER A 239 -5.10 2.49 8.60
CA SER A 239 -4.94 3.41 9.74
C SER A 239 -3.60 4.16 9.75
N TYR A 240 -2.56 3.55 9.19
CA TYR A 240 -1.22 4.15 9.12
C TYR A 240 -1.14 5.36 8.17
N TYR A 241 -2.11 5.54 7.26
CA TYR A 241 -2.21 6.73 6.42
C TYR A 241 -2.30 8.04 7.23
N ALA A 242 -2.75 7.97 8.48
CA ALA A 242 -2.73 9.12 9.38
C ALA A 242 -1.32 9.48 9.89
N ARG A 243 -0.35 8.54 9.84
CA ARG A 243 1.01 8.72 10.37
C ARG A 243 2.06 9.03 9.30
N THR A 244 1.91 8.44 8.13
CA THR A 244 2.87 8.53 7.04
C THR A 244 3.10 9.97 6.55
N PRO A 245 2.07 10.84 6.39
CA PRO A 245 2.29 12.23 6.01
C PRO A 245 3.15 13.01 7.01
N GLU A 246 3.03 12.72 8.31
CA GLU A 246 3.85 13.34 9.34
C GLU A 246 5.30 12.84 9.29
N ALA A 247 5.51 11.54 9.04
CA ALA A 247 6.84 10.98 8.82
C ALA A 247 7.53 11.61 7.60
N ASN A 248 6.78 11.78 6.50
CA ASN A 248 7.28 12.46 5.30
C ASN A 248 7.60 13.93 5.57
N ALA A 249 6.81 14.63 6.38
CA ALA A 249 7.07 16.02 6.76
C ALA A 249 8.26 16.16 7.71
N ALA A 250 8.46 15.21 8.60
CA ALA A 250 9.59 15.21 9.54
C ALA A 250 10.94 15.03 8.81
N GLY A 251 10.94 14.32 7.69
CA GLY A 251 12.11 13.94 6.95
C GLY A 251 12.70 12.62 7.46
N PRO A 252 12.36 11.51 6.79
CA PRO A 252 12.82 10.20 7.23
C PRO A 252 14.34 10.05 7.12
N GLU A 253 14.93 9.34 8.07
CA GLU A 253 16.35 8.97 8.05
C GLU A 253 16.61 7.76 7.14
N PRO A 254 17.84 7.56 6.64
CA PRO A 254 18.20 6.37 5.87
C PRO A 254 17.88 5.06 6.61
N VAL A 255 17.47 4.04 5.88
CA VAL A 255 17.21 2.69 6.44
C VAL A 255 18.25 1.71 5.90
N ASP A 256 18.97 1.06 6.82
CA ASP A 256 19.81 -0.09 6.47
C ASP A 256 18.95 -1.36 6.49
N LEU A 257 18.61 -1.84 5.30
CA LEU A 257 17.80 -3.06 5.13
C LEU A 257 18.51 -4.33 5.57
N THR A 258 19.85 -4.31 5.72
CA THR A 258 20.66 -5.46 6.08
C THR A 258 20.97 -5.54 7.57
N ALA A 259 20.84 -4.44 8.32
CA ALA A 259 21.19 -4.33 9.73
C ALA A 259 20.07 -4.85 10.66
N THR A 260 19.72 -6.14 10.55
CA THR A 260 18.76 -6.78 11.46
C THR A 260 19.46 -7.76 12.39
N PRO A 261 19.42 -7.55 13.73
CA PRO A 261 20.05 -8.45 14.68
C PRO A 261 19.52 -9.87 14.57
N ARG A 262 20.42 -10.85 14.57
CA ARG A 262 20.05 -12.26 14.63
C ARG A 262 19.62 -12.62 16.04
N LEU A 263 18.45 -13.24 16.17
CA LEU A 263 17.91 -13.72 17.44
C LEU A 263 18.07 -15.23 17.58
N THR A 264 18.34 -15.64 18.82
CA THR A 264 18.25 -17.04 19.22
C THR A 264 16.80 -17.40 19.52
N ALA A 265 16.48 -18.70 19.54
CA ALA A 265 15.16 -19.19 19.93
C ALA A 265 14.75 -18.71 21.34
N ASP A 266 15.69 -18.63 22.30
CA ASP A 266 15.41 -18.11 23.65
C ASP A 266 15.00 -16.61 23.64
N GLN A 267 15.60 -15.81 22.75
CA GLN A 267 15.22 -14.41 22.59
C GLN A 267 13.83 -14.26 21.97
N VAL A 268 13.46 -15.13 21.00
CA VAL A 268 12.10 -15.19 20.45
C VAL A 268 11.10 -15.54 21.57
N ARG A 269 11.41 -16.55 22.40
CA ARG A 269 10.57 -16.87 23.56
C ARG A 269 10.38 -15.70 24.52
N GLN A 270 11.40 -14.88 24.71
CA GLN A 270 11.32 -13.67 25.54
C GLN A 270 10.45 -12.61 24.86
N ALA A 271 10.57 -12.44 23.54
CA ALA A 271 9.76 -11.54 22.75
C ALA A 271 8.25 -11.84 22.85
N LEU A 272 7.86 -13.12 22.77
CA LEU A 272 6.46 -13.57 22.96
C LEU A 272 5.85 -13.19 24.32
N LYS A 273 6.69 -12.91 25.34
CA LYS A 273 6.25 -12.55 26.70
C LYS A 273 6.35 -11.06 26.96
N THR A 274 6.79 -10.30 25.99
CA THR A 274 7.04 -8.86 26.15
C THR A 274 5.89 -8.07 25.56
N ASP A 275 5.19 -7.33 26.41
CA ASP A 275 4.03 -6.52 25.99
C ASP A 275 4.42 -5.55 24.87
N GLY A 276 3.55 -5.40 23.87
CA GLY A 276 3.75 -4.52 22.72
C GLY A 276 4.72 -5.08 21.67
N THR A 277 5.26 -6.29 21.86
CA THR A 277 6.08 -6.96 20.84
C THR A 277 5.23 -7.86 19.95
N TRP A 278 5.37 -7.68 18.66
CA TRP A 278 4.73 -8.47 17.63
C TRP A 278 5.76 -9.46 17.06
N VAL A 279 5.55 -10.74 17.31
CA VAL A 279 6.36 -11.81 16.73
C VAL A 279 5.70 -12.22 15.41
N VAL A 280 6.28 -11.75 14.32
CA VAL A 280 5.71 -11.80 12.98
C VAL A 280 6.37 -12.91 12.18
N ASP A 281 5.59 -13.88 11.75
CA ASP A 281 6.01 -14.94 10.84
C ASP A 281 5.73 -14.49 9.39
N VAL A 282 6.81 -14.34 8.61
CA VAL A 282 6.74 -13.82 7.24
C VAL A 282 6.71 -14.90 6.16
N ARG A 283 6.61 -16.18 6.56
CA ARG A 283 6.46 -17.31 5.63
C ARG A 283 5.11 -17.28 4.92
N ASP A 284 4.98 -18.08 3.89
CA ASP A 284 3.70 -18.28 3.21
C ASP A 284 2.63 -18.76 4.18
N ARG A 285 1.38 -18.36 3.96
CA ARG A 285 0.24 -18.67 4.84
C ARG A 285 -0.02 -20.17 4.97
N GLU A 286 0.24 -20.95 3.93
CA GLU A 286 0.09 -22.39 3.92
C GLU A 286 1.10 -23.08 4.86
N ASP A 287 2.35 -22.57 4.89
CA ASP A 287 3.37 -23.03 5.82
C ASP A 287 3.00 -22.70 7.27
N PHE A 288 2.47 -21.48 7.48
CA PHE A 288 2.00 -21.06 8.80
C PHE A 288 0.82 -21.89 9.29
N ILE A 289 -0.17 -22.13 8.44
CA ILE A 289 -1.34 -23.00 8.75
C ILE A 289 -0.86 -24.39 9.18
N THR A 290 0.11 -24.94 8.45
CA THR A 290 0.63 -26.30 8.68
C THR A 290 1.40 -26.42 10.00
N ALA A 291 2.23 -25.43 10.31
CA ALA A 291 3.00 -25.41 11.57
C ALA A 291 3.52 -23.99 11.87
N HIS A 292 3.23 -23.47 13.05
CA HIS A 292 3.74 -22.19 13.52
C HIS A 292 4.01 -22.18 15.03
N LEU A 293 4.81 -21.24 15.48
CA LEU A 293 5.07 -21.01 16.90
C LEU A 293 3.84 -20.39 17.55
N ALA A 294 3.28 -21.00 18.58
CA ALA A 294 2.13 -20.46 19.30
C ALA A 294 2.42 -19.05 19.81
N GLY A 295 1.51 -18.12 19.51
CA GLY A 295 1.66 -16.69 19.84
C GLY A 295 2.37 -15.86 18.76
N SER A 296 2.91 -16.48 17.71
CA SER A 296 3.35 -15.73 16.52
C SER A 296 2.16 -15.38 15.63
N MET A 297 2.31 -14.31 14.84
CA MET A 297 1.25 -13.80 13.96
C MET A 297 1.69 -13.90 12.51
N SER A 298 0.80 -14.40 11.65
CA SER A 298 1.06 -14.58 10.21
C SER A 298 0.92 -13.26 9.46
N PHE A 299 2.01 -12.80 8.85
CA PHE A 299 2.00 -11.72 7.89
C PHE A 299 2.95 -12.06 6.74
N PRO A 300 2.50 -12.85 5.76
CA PRO A 300 3.34 -13.23 4.62
C PRO A 300 3.94 -12.01 3.91
N LEU A 301 5.16 -12.17 3.38
CA LEU A 301 5.83 -11.12 2.59
C LEU A 301 4.92 -10.54 1.50
N GLY A 302 5.18 -9.31 1.10
CA GLY A 302 4.36 -8.59 0.13
C GLY A 302 3.10 -8.00 0.77
N GLN A 303 1.92 -8.26 0.21
CA GLN A 303 0.66 -7.67 0.72
C GLN A 303 0.35 -8.03 2.18
N GLY A 304 0.70 -9.21 2.62
CA GLY A 304 0.51 -9.61 4.02
C GLY A 304 1.20 -8.66 4.97
N LEU A 305 2.51 -8.47 4.77
CA LEU A 305 3.34 -7.64 5.63
C LEU A 305 3.24 -6.14 5.27
N GLY A 306 3.33 -5.80 3.98
CA GLY A 306 3.38 -4.39 3.55
C GLY A 306 2.05 -3.65 3.67
N VAL A 307 0.91 -4.34 3.61
CA VAL A 307 -0.43 -3.75 3.69
C VAL A 307 -1.13 -4.08 5.00
N TYR A 308 -1.32 -5.38 5.28
CA TYR A 308 -2.18 -5.76 6.40
C TYR A 308 -1.52 -5.59 7.77
N PHE A 309 -0.20 -5.76 7.89
CA PHE A 309 0.49 -5.51 9.15
C PHE A 309 0.32 -4.06 9.63
N PRO A 310 0.66 -3.02 8.83
CA PRO A 310 0.52 -1.63 9.27
C PRO A 310 -0.94 -1.19 9.44
N TRP A 311 -1.88 -1.93 8.87
CA TRP A 311 -3.31 -1.68 9.06
C TRP A 311 -3.79 -2.11 10.45
N VAL A 312 -3.20 -3.18 11.01
CA VAL A 312 -3.61 -3.77 12.29
C VAL A 312 -2.67 -3.35 13.43
N ALA A 313 -1.36 -3.37 13.18
CA ALA A 313 -0.37 -3.10 14.21
C ALA A 313 -0.34 -1.62 14.62
N PRO A 314 -0.22 -1.31 15.92
CA PRO A 314 -0.01 0.06 16.38
C PRO A 314 1.31 0.62 15.83
N GLY A 315 1.39 1.95 15.69
CA GLY A 315 2.55 2.61 15.06
C GLY A 315 3.86 2.48 15.84
N ASP A 316 3.78 2.16 17.10
CA ASP A 316 4.91 1.91 18.01
C ASP A 316 5.12 0.42 18.29
N ALA A 317 4.53 -0.47 17.49
CA ALA A 317 4.72 -1.91 17.61
C ALA A 317 6.21 -2.27 17.48
N ARG A 318 6.72 -3.02 18.44
CA ARG A 318 8.05 -3.60 18.36
C ARG A 318 7.98 -4.92 17.59
N VAL A 319 8.77 -5.03 16.54
CA VAL A 319 8.69 -6.15 15.60
C VAL A 319 9.86 -7.11 15.80
N VAL A 320 9.53 -8.39 15.95
CA VAL A 320 10.47 -9.51 15.85
C VAL A 320 10.04 -10.40 14.69
N LEU A 321 10.95 -10.68 13.77
CA LEU A 321 10.65 -11.46 12.57
C LEU A 321 10.99 -12.94 12.76
N LEU A 322 10.13 -13.82 12.26
CA LEU A 322 10.43 -15.24 12.01
C LEU A 322 10.49 -15.42 10.50
N ALA A 323 11.67 -15.77 9.98
CA ALA A 323 11.91 -15.83 8.54
C ALA A 323 12.63 -17.13 8.13
N PRO A 324 12.37 -17.65 6.92
CA PRO A 324 13.04 -18.87 6.44
C PRO A 324 14.49 -18.63 5.98
N SER A 325 14.84 -17.39 5.63
CA SER A 325 16.16 -17.01 5.10
C SER A 325 16.52 -15.56 5.41
N ASP A 326 17.79 -15.20 5.21
CA ASP A 326 18.27 -13.81 5.31
C ASP A 326 17.63 -12.91 4.26
N ASP A 327 17.43 -13.42 3.04
CA ASP A 327 16.75 -12.66 1.97
C ASP A 327 15.32 -12.32 2.37
N ALA A 328 14.61 -13.24 3.02
CA ALA A 328 13.28 -12.98 3.55
C ALA A 328 13.27 -11.90 4.64
N VAL A 329 14.32 -11.81 5.47
CA VAL A 329 14.49 -10.73 6.45
C VAL A 329 14.69 -9.39 5.74
N VAL A 330 15.53 -9.33 4.71
CA VAL A 330 15.75 -8.09 3.93
C VAL A 330 14.45 -7.62 3.25
N GLU A 331 13.69 -8.53 2.64
CA GLU A 331 12.40 -8.18 2.04
C GLU A 331 11.36 -7.75 3.08
N ALA A 332 11.31 -8.40 4.24
CA ALA A 332 10.45 -7.97 5.35
C ALA A 332 10.82 -6.56 5.84
N ARG A 333 12.11 -6.27 5.99
CA ARG A 333 12.61 -4.93 6.35
C ARG A 333 12.20 -3.89 5.29
N ARG A 334 12.26 -4.27 4.03
CA ARG A 334 11.85 -3.43 2.89
C ARG A 334 10.36 -3.08 2.97
N ASP A 335 9.50 -4.07 3.13
CA ASP A 335 8.05 -3.86 3.25
C ASP A 335 7.69 -2.98 4.47
N LEU A 336 8.29 -3.27 5.62
CA LEU A 336 8.07 -2.53 6.87
C LEU A 336 8.56 -1.07 6.78
N SER A 337 9.73 -0.84 6.20
CA SER A 337 10.29 0.51 6.08
C SER A 337 9.44 1.41 5.18
N ARG A 338 8.87 0.87 4.10
CA ARG A 338 7.96 1.62 3.20
C ARG A 338 6.77 2.22 3.94
N VAL A 339 6.31 1.58 5.00
CA VAL A 339 5.14 1.99 5.78
C VAL A 339 5.50 2.57 7.17
N GLY A 340 6.78 2.91 7.35
CA GLY A 340 7.30 3.64 8.51
C GLY A 340 7.57 2.80 9.75
N TYR A 341 7.76 1.48 9.61
CA TYR A 341 8.29 0.61 10.68
C TYR A 341 9.78 0.38 10.45
N ASP A 342 10.59 1.38 10.76
CA ASP A 342 12.03 1.36 10.51
C ASP A 342 12.79 0.52 11.55
N GLU A 343 12.23 0.35 12.75
CA GLU A 343 12.86 -0.40 13.83
C GLU A 343 12.29 -1.81 13.93
N VAL A 344 13.16 -2.80 13.68
CA VAL A 344 12.91 -4.22 13.93
C VAL A 344 13.90 -4.70 14.99
N GLU A 345 13.40 -5.23 16.11
CA GLU A 345 14.25 -5.64 17.24
C GLU A 345 15.21 -6.78 16.86
N GLY A 346 14.82 -7.60 15.87
CA GLY A 346 15.67 -8.66 15.34
C GLY A 346 14.87 -9.71 14.57
N ALA A 347 15.58 -10.69 14.04
CA ALA A 347 15.01 -11.79 13.29
C ALA A 347 15.58 -13.15 13.71
N PHE A 348 14.70 -14.12 13.90
CA PHE A 348 15.08 -15.53 13.89
C PHE A 348 15.01 -16.03 12.45
N VAL A 349 16.09 -16.65 12.01
CA VAL A 349 16.14 -17.24 10.66
C VAL A 349 16.43 -18.73 10.80
N GLY A 350 15.48 -19.53 10.36
CA GLY A 350 15.52 -20.98 10.45
C GLY A 350 14.15 -21.62 10.26
N SER A 351 14.07 -22.90 10.52
CA SER A 351 12.79 -23.61 10.47
C SER A 351 11.97 -23.38 11.75
N VAL A 352 10.65 -23.39 11.63
CA VAL A 352 9.76 -23.30 12.79
C VAL A 352 9.98 -24.46 13.78
N GLY A 353 10.40 -25.62 13.30
CA GLY A 353 10.72 -26.77 14.14
C GLY A 353 11.86 -26.52 15.15
N GLU A 354 12.82 -25.66 14.82
CA GLU A 354 13.89 -25.25 15.72
C GLU A 354 13.38 -24.44 16.91
N LEU A 355 12.23 -23.78 16.78
CA LEU A 355 11.57 -23.04 17.85
C LEU A 355 10.78 -23.95 18.81
N GLY A 356 10.58 -25.24 18.47
CA GLY A 356 9.88 -26.22 19.32
C GLY A 356 10.56 -26.47 20.68
N ALA A 357 11.85 -26.15 20.82
CA ALA A 357 12.55 -26.22 22.10
C ALA A 357 12.20 -25.08 23.07
N VAL A 358 11.62 -23.98 22.57
CA VAL A 358 11.36 -22.75 23.34
C VAL A 358 9.90 -22.35 23.41
N GLY A 359 9.02 -22.96 22.58
CA GLY A 359 7.58 -22.72 22.56
C GLY A 359 6.83 -23.90 21.94
N GLU A 360 5.52 -23.90 22.08
CA GLU A 360 4.64 -24.87 21.46
C GLU A 360 4.59 -24.60 19.95
N ILE A 361 4.73 -25.67 19.15
CA ILE A 361 4.43 -25.62 17.74
C ILE A 361 2.99 -26.12 17.56
N THR A 362 2.18 -25.27 16.96
CA THR A 362 0.77 -25.51 16.73
C THR A 362 0.44 -25.39 15.23
N SER A 363 -0.80 -25.62 14.86
CA SER A 363 -1.31 -25.54 13.49
C SER A 363 -2.76 -25.08 13.48
N PHE A 364 -3.26 -24.63 12.35
CA PHE A 364 -4.70 -24.51 12.10
C PHE A 364 -5.19 -25.68 11.25
N THR A 365 -6.43 -26.08 11.49
CA THR A 365 -7.16 -26.95 10.58
C THR A 365 -7.92 -26.04 9.60
N PRO A 366 -7.57 -26.01 8.32
CA PRO A 366 -8.33 -25.21 7.36
C PRO A 366 -9.67 -25.86 7.05
N HIS A 367 -10.73 -25.09 7.07
CA HIS A 367 -12.09 -25.46 6.70
C HIS A 367 -12.54 -24.73 5.45
N THR A 368 -13.58 -25.24 4.79
CA THR A 368 -14.26 -24.63 3.65
C THR A 368 -15.61 -24.04 4.08
N PHE A 369 -16.25 -23.28 3.19
CA PHE A 369 -17.64 -22.85 3.42
C PHE A 369 -18.63 -24.03 3.38
N ALA A 370 -18.30 -25.14 2.69
CA ALA A 370 -19.08 -26.35 2.74
C ALA A 370 -19.02 -27.00 4.14
N ASP A 371 -17.86 -27.03 4.78
CA ASP A 371 -17.71 -27.49 6.17
C ASP A 371 -18.52 -26.62 7.15
N LEU A 372 -18.52 -25.29 6.94
CA LEU A 372 -19.35 -24.37 7.73
C LEU A 372 -20.84 -24.65 7.54
N ALA A 373 -21.31 -24.88 6.30
CA ALA A 373 -22.71 -25.19 6.01
C ALA A 373 -23.14 -26.51 6.72
N ASP A 374 -22.31 -27.54 6.63
CA ASP A 374 -22.56 -28.83 7.34
C ASP A 374 -22.58 -28.59 8.86
N ARG A 375 -21.70 -27.79 9.38
CA ARG A 375 -21.67 -27.44 10.82
C ARG A 375 -22.95 -26.75 11.27
N ILE A 376 -23.45 -25.77 10.50
CA ILE A 376 -24.69 -25.04 10.80
C ILE A 376 -25.90 -25.94 10.71
N GLU A 377 -25.95 -26.89 9.74
CA GLU A 377 -27.06 -27.84 9.62
C GLU A 377 -27.21 -28.74 10.86
N HIS A 378 -26.10 -29.06 11.52
CA HIS A 378 -26.07 -30.01 12.64
C HIS A 378 -25.97 -29.35 14.03
N HIS A 379 -25.78 -28.04 14.13
CA HIS A 379 -25.61 -27.34 15.38
C HIS A 379 -26.28 -25.98 15.35
N ASP A 380 -27.03 -25.63 16.41
CA ASP A 380 -27.80 -24.38 16.52
C ASP A 380 -26.95 -23.18 16.89
N ASP A 381 -25.80 -23.38 17.54
CA ASP A 381 -24.93 -22.30 18.07
C ASP A 381 -23.59 -22.32 17.33
N VAL A 382 -23.54 -21.71 16.15
CA VAL A 382 -22.30 -21.52 15.37
C VAL A 382 -22.04 -20.04 15.21
N ASP A 383 -21.00 -19.53 15.89
CA ASP A 383 -20.54 -18.18 15.72
C ASP A 383 -19.69 -18.05 14.46
N VAL A 384 -20.02 -17.10 13.60
CA VAL A 384 -19.29 -16.80 12.36
C VAL A 384 -18.85 -15.35 12.37
N VAL A 385 -17.58 -15.11 12.06
CA VAL A 385 -16.99 -13.76 12.03
C VAL A 385 -16.44 -13.45 10.65
N ASP A 386 -16.94 -12.38 10.06
CA ASP A 386 -16.46 -11.83 8.78
C ASP A 386 -15.40 -10.76 9.02
N LEU A 387 -14.18 -11.02 8.55
CA LEU A 387 -13.02 -10.11 8.66
C LEU A 387 -12.86 -9.17 7.46
N ARG A 388 -13.82 -9.15 6.54
CA ARG A 388 -13.76 -8.30 5.35
C ARG A 388 -13.93 -6.83 5.70
N ARG A 389 -13.59 -5.96 4.75
CA ARG A 389 -13.77 -4.51 4.89
C ARG A 389 -15.26 -4.14 4.93
N ILE A 390 -15.56 -2.94 5.42
CA ILE A 390 -16.95 -2.47 5.54
C ILE A 390 -17.65 -2.38 4.17
N GLY A 391 -16.94 -2.01 3.10
CA GLY A 391 -17.48 -1.97 1.74
C GLY A 391 -17.91 -3.36 1.27
N GLU A 392 -17.03 -4.37 1.43
CA GLU A 392 -17.34 -5.76 1.07
C GLU A 392 -18.52 -6.32 1.89
N TRP A 393 -18.59 -6.00 3.18
CA TRP A 393 -19.71 -6.37 4.05
C TRP A 393 -21.02 -5.71 3.62
N SER A 394 -20.97 -4.44 3.23
CA SER A 394 -22.15 -3.67 2.82
C SER A 394 -22.70 -4.12 1.46
N GLU A 395 -21.84 -4.64 0.58
CA GLU A 395 -22.30 -5.24 -0.69
C GLU A 395 -23.12 -6.50 -0.42
N ASP A 396 -22.55 -7.44 0.31
CA ASP A 396 -23.24 -8.63 0.81
C ASP A 396 -22.44 -9.33 1.93
N HIS A 397 -23.11 -10.08 2.77
CA HIS A 397 -22.49 -10.89 3.81
C HIS A 397 -23.33 -12.12 4.18
N LEU A 398 -22.74 -13.07 4.90
CA LEU A 398 -23.48 -14.23 5.42
C LEU A 398 -24.46 -13.78 6.49
N ALA A 399 -25.73 -14.19 6.38
CA ALA A 399 -26.80 -13.82 7.31
C ALA A 399 -26.49 -14.20 8.78
N VAL A 400 -25.64 -15.20 8.98
CA VAL A 400 -25.22 -15.70 10.30
C VAL A 400 -23.95 -15.02 10.83
N ALA A 401 -23.25 -14.22 10.02
CA ALA A 401 -21.97 -13.66 10.40
C ALA A 401 -22.12 -12.37 11.22
N THR A 402 -21.19 -12.19 12.13
CA THR A 402 -20.93 -10.89 12.80
C THR A 402 -19.73 -10.23 12.13
N HIS A 403 -19.85 -8.94 11.84
CA HIS A 403 -18.77 -8.18 11.20
C HIS A 403 -17.75 -7.69 12.24
N VAL A 404 -16.53 -8.17 12.11
CA VAL A 404 -15.36 -7.68 12.88
C VAL A 404 -14.23 -7.50 11.88
N PRO A 405 -14.13 -6.36 11.21
CA PRO A 405 -13.15 -6.16 10.16
C PRO A 405 -11.71 -6.26 10.71
N LEU A 406 -10.80 -6.83 9.91
CA LEU A 406 -9.43 -7.15 10.31
C LEU A 406 -8.72 -6.00 11.02
N GLN A 407 -8.89 -4.76 10.55
CA GLN A 407 -8.22 -3.57 11.10
C GLN A 407 -8.64 -3.22 12.53
N THR A 408 -9.74 -3.75 13.02
CA THR A 408 -10.21 -3.54 14.40
C THR A 408 -9.94 -4.75 15.30
N LEU A 409 -9.46 -5.84 14.74
CA LEU A 409 -9.44 -7.14 15.39
C LEU A 409 -8.53 -7.18 16.63
N ASP A 410 -7.39 -6.47 16.62
CA ASP A 410 -6.48 -6.46 17.77
C ASP A 410 -7.14 -5.91 19.03
N VAL A 411 -7.96 -4.85 18.89
CA VAL A 411 -8.72 -4.27 20.01
C VAL A 411 -10.05 -4.97 20.27
N ALA A 412 -10.60 -5.67 19.27
CA ALA A 412 -11.87 -6.37 19.35
C ALA A 412 -11.72 -7.88 19.69
N ALA A 413 -10.50 -8.38 19.86
CA ALA A 413 -10.23 -9.81 20.04
C ALA A 413 -11.06 -10.44 21.19
N GLU A 414 -11.20 -9.75 22.31
CA GLU A 414 -11.98 -10.23 23.46
C GLU A 414 -13.49 -10.37 23.17
N SER A 415 -14.00 -9.69 22.13
CA SER A 415 -15.41 -9.77 21.74
C SER A 415 -15.69 -10.96 20.79
N VAL A 416 -14.66 -11.58 20.25
CA VAL A 416 -14.80 -12.75 19.37
C VAL A 416 -15.02 -14.00 20.21
N PRO A 417 -16.12 -14.77 19.98
CA PRO A 417 -16.39 -15.99 20.72
C PRO A 417 -15.31 -17.05 20.45
N LYS A 418 -14.94 -17.81 21.47
CA LYS A 418 -14.05 -18.97 21.30
C LYS A 418 -14.72 -20.04 20.43
N GLY A 419 -13.97 -20.56 19.47
CA GLY A 419 -14.49 -21.52 18.51
C GLY A 419 -15.29 -20.87 17.37
N ALA A 420 -15.29 -19.54 17.26
CA ALA A 420 -15.92 -18.86 16.12
C ALA A 420 -15.22 -19.22 14.80
N TRP A 421 -16.00 -19.36 13.74
CA TRP A 421 -15.53 -19.60 12.37
C TRP A 421 -15.19 -18.27 11.74
N VAL A 422 -13.91 -18.05 11.44
CA VAL A 422 -13.44 -16.79 10.87
C VAL A 422 -13.18 -16.90 9.37
N HIS A 423 -13.71 -15.98 8.59
CA HIS A 423 -13.52 -15.93 7.14
C HIS A 423 -13.19 -14.54 6.62
N CYS A 424 -12.75 -14.51 5.35
CA CYS A 424 -12.61 -13.28 4.57
C CYS A 424 -13.00 -13.54 3.10
N ALA A 425 -12.45 -12.78 2.15
CA ALA A 425 -12.74 -12.96 0.73
C ALA A 425 -12.00 -14.16 0.10
N SER A 426 -10.72 -14.41 0.46
CA SER A 426 -9.84 -15.37 -0.24
C SER A 426 -8.84 -16.08 0.66
N GLY A 427 -9.06 -16.09 1.97
CA GLY A 427 -8.21 -16.81 2.93
C GLY A 427 -7.04 -15.98 3.52
N MET A 428 -6.54 -14.92 2.90
CA MET A 428 -5.39 -14.17 3.42
C MET A 428 -5.70 -13.49 4.77
N ARG A 429 -6.74 -12.68 4.83
CA ARG A 429 -7.13 -11.94 6.05
C ARG A 429 -7.63 -12.89 7.16
N SER A 430 -8.22 -14.03 6.80
CA SER A 430 -8.65 -15.01 7.80
C SER A 430 -7.47 -15.69 8.50
N VAL A 431 -6.39 -16.01 7.81
CA VAL A 431 -5.17 -16.54 8.44
C VAL A 431 -4.52 -15.49 9.34
N ILE A 432 -4.38 -14.25 8.86
CA ILE A 432 -3.86 -13.13 9.66
C ILE A 432 -4.72 -12.98 10.93
N GLY A 433 -6.05 -12.88 10.77
CA GLY A 433 -6.97 -12.69 11.89
C GLY A 433 -6.96 -13.85 12.87
N ALA A 434 -6.98 -15.10 12.38
CA ALA A 434 -6.90 -16.29 13.25
C ALA A 434 -5.60 -16.30 14.06
N SER A 435 -4.47 -15.92 13.45
CA SER A 435 -3.17 -15.84 14.15
C SER A 435 -3.16 -14.76 15.23
N ILE A 436 -3.75 -13.61 14.98
CA ILE A 436 -3.91 -12.52 15.97
C ILE A 436 -4.79 -12.99 17.13
N LEU A 437 -5.94 -13.59 16.83
CA LEU A 437 -6.87 -14.10 17.85
C LEU A 437 -6.20 -15.16 18.72
N GLN A 438 -5.50 -16.11 18.11
CA GLN A 438 -4.74 -17.14 18.84
C GLN A 438 -3.67 -16.51 19.73
N ALA A 439 -2.92 -15.52 19.23
CA ALA A 439 -1.92 -14.80 20.02
C ALA A 439 -2.56 -14.01 21.20
N ARG A 440 -3.84 -13.65 21.10
CA ARG A 440 -4.64 -13.03 22.19
C ARG A 440 -5.38 -14.06 23.05
N GLY A 441 -5.16 -15.37 22.84
CA GLY A 441 -5.77 -16.46 23.62
C GLY A 441 -7.21 -16.80 23.24
N VAL A 442 -7.61 -16.43 22.03
CA VAL A 442 -8.93 -16.79 21.45
C VAL A 442 -8.73 -17.82 20.36
N ASP A 443 -9.08 -19.08 20.65
CA ASP A 443 -9.07 -20.14 19.65
C ASP A 443 -10.25 -20.00 18.70
N VAL A 444 -10.02 -20.18 17.40
CA VAL A 444 -11.03 -20.04 16.34
C VAL A 444 -10.88 -21.13 15.28
N GLU A 445 -11.95 -21.37 14.51
CA GLU A 445 -11.96 -22.24 13.33
C GLU A 445 -11.67 -21.41 12.08
N LEU A 446 -10.63 -21.79 11.33
CA LEU A 446 -10.16 -21.04 10.16
C LEU A 446 -10.85 -21.47 8.87
N ILE A 447 -11.57 -20.58 8.22
CA ILE A 447 -12.04 -20.81 6.83
C ILE A 447 -10.95 -20.32 5.86
N GLN A 448 -10.44 -21.28 5.08
CA GLN A 448 -9.44 -21.07 4.02
C GLN A 448 -10.09 -21.40 2.67
N ASP A 449 -10.97 -20.51 2.21
CA ASP A 449 -11.77 -20.72 1.00
C ASP A 449 -12.10 -19.36 0.35
N ASP A 450 -12.53 -19.39 -0.91
CA ASP A 450 -13.03 -18.20 -1.59
C ASP A 450 -14.48 -17.92 -1.15
N TYR A 451 -14.78 -16.67 -0.82
CA TYR A 451 -16.13 -16.26 -0.37
C TYR A 451 -17.22 -16.55 -1.40
N ALA A 452 -16.89 -16.61 -2.69
CA ALA A 452 -17.82 -17.00 -3.73
C ALA A 452 -18.38 -18.41 -3.48
N ALA A 453 -17.59 -19.33 -2.92
CA ALA A 453 -18.00 -20.70 -2.60
C ALA A 453 -19.10 -20.80 -1.51
N ALA A 454 -19.27 -19.75 -0.71
CA ALA A 454 -20.32 -19.71 0.31
C ALA A 454 -21.73 -19.86 -0.28
N GLY A 455 -21.98 -19.23 -1.44
CA GLY A 455 -23.24 -19.37 -2.18
C GLY A 455 -23.47 -20.80 -2.70
N ASP A 456 -22.43 -21.42 -3.23
CA ASP A 456 -22.46 -22.80 -3.72
C ASP A 456 -22.67 -23.80 -2.59
N ALA A 457 -22.19 -23.50 -1.39
CA ALA A 457 -22.42 -24.27 -0.18
C ALA A 457 -23.85 -24.09 0.41
N GLY A 458 -24.69 -23.24 -0.18
CA GLY A 458 -26.06 -23.01 0.28
C GLY A 458 -26.18 -22.06 1.48
N LEU A 459 -25.11 -21.37 1.85
CA LEU A 459 -25.15 -20.38 2.92
C LEU A 459 -25.91 -19.12 2.47
N GLN A 460 -26.84 -18.65 3.32
CA GLN A 460 -27.64 -17.48 3.02
C GLN A 460 -26.78 -16.21 3.04
N ARG A 461 -26.78 -15.47 1.92
CA ARG A 461 -26.17 -14.14 1.81
C ARG A 461 -27.25 -13.07 1.86
N VAL A 462 -26.97 -11.97 2.52
CA VAL A 462 -27.87 -10.81 2.65
C VAL A 462 -27.12 -9.55 2.27
N MET A 463 -27.85 -8.57 1.72
CA MET A 463 -27.27 -7.24 1.46
C MET A 463 -27.05 -6.51 2.78
N GLY A 464 -25.93 -5.83 2.90
CA GLY A 464 -25.67 -4.94 4.02
C GLY A 464 -26.58 -3.70 3.97
N HIS A 465 -26.85 -3.14 5.14
CA HIS A 465 -27.65 -1.92 5.32
C HIS A 465 -26.77 -0.75 5.73
#